data_0bb0a6980c4847505f44a38ebe25e1aa
#
_entry.id   0bb0a6980c4847505f44a38ebe25e1aa
#
_cell.length_a   1.000
_cell.length_b   1.000
_cell.length_c   1.000
_cell.angle_alpha   90.00
_cell.angle_beta   90.00
_cell.angle_gamma   90.00
#
_symmetry.space_group_name_H-M   'P 1'
#
loop_
_entity.id
_entity.type
_entity.pdbx_description
1 polymer ?
#
loop_
_entity_poly.entity_id
_entity_poly.type
_entity_poly.pdbx_seq_one_letter_code
_entity_poly.pdbx_strand_id
1 'polypeptide(L)'
;MLQTPAAEKEVIFFIADISGYTRFIVANEKEMVHSQIIVRDLINTIISEIKAPMQVIRLEGDAIFMYVDKGDPLVRWELVQATLLEILITIFRVFSNKIAELTLHKVCNCNACNNVDRLKLKIVAHSGKTLFFNINDILEMSGTAPIIVHRLLKNSITADEYVLMTETALEDLMVSREDVEMGSESYDELGTIKTFLYYPPPPEPYNPESNSNYPQVFVDTLRAEVSKEYSVVAKEPELGFHFHTGRRLAKMLAYKDEWLDGFSDEVIESFAGTGNVFNLGQLIPGEHVVDVGCGAGLDSLIAASMVGQDGQVTGVDMTPDMIAKARSNTAETGLTNLKFIDGYSEELPVPTEWADLVISNGAVNLSPDKDAVFMEMFRVLKPGGRLQIADILVQKAVPNNAKNNLDLWAG
;
A
#
# COMPACT_ATOMS: atom_id res chain seq x y z
N MET A 1 30.98 -17.73 16.93
CA MET A 1 29.70 -17.07 16.53
C MET A 1 28.59 -18.05 16.84
N LEU A 2 27.67 -17.70 17.73
CA LEU A 2 26.50 -18.50 18.03
C LEU A 2 25.61 -18.46 16.77
N GLN A 3 25.50 -19.56 16.06
CA GLN A 3 24.54 -19.72 14.97
C GLN A 3 23.15 -19.56 15.57
N THR A 4 22.32 -18.69 14.96
CA THR A 4 20.90 -18.60 15.32
C THR A 4 20.32 -20.01 15.21
N PRO A 5 19.64 -20.53 16.25
CA PRO A 5 19.11 -21.88 16.19
C PRO A 5 18.09 -21.99 15.03
N ALA A 6 18.15 -23.12 14.32
CA ALA A 6 17.18 -23.42 13.28
C ALA A 6 15.77 -23.46 13.88
N ALA A 7 14.82 -22.77 13.25
CA ALA A 7 13.43 -22.73 13.71
C ALA A 7 12.53 -23.48 12.72
N GLU A 8 11.81 -24.50 13.22
CA GLU A 8 10.74 -25.12 12.45
C GLU A 8 9.54 -24.18 12.43
N LYS A 9 9.01 -23.91 11.24
CA LYS A 9 7.85 -23.06 11.01
C LYS A 9 6.84 -23.78 10.12
N GLU A 10 5.58 -23.50 10.36
CA GLU A 10 4.50 -23.90 9.46
C GLU A 10 4.17 -22.72 8.56
N VAL A 11 4.31 -22.92 7.25
CA VAL A 11 4.25 -21.84 6.27
C VAL A 11 3.41 -22.24 5.06
N ILE A 12 2.91 -21.25 4.35
CA ILE A 12 2.47 -21.40 2.98
C ILE A 12 3.50 -20.73 2.06
N PHE A 13 3.99 -21.46 1.08
CA PHE A 13 4.91 -21.03 0.05
C PHE A 13 4.17 -20.65 -1.23
N PHE A 14 4.70 -19.64 -1.91
CA PHE A 14 4.28 -19.24 -3.25
C PHE A 14 5.51 -19.06 -4.14
N ILE A 15 5.39 -19.46 -5.41
CA ILE A 15 6.34 -19.06 -6.44
C ILE A 15 5.54 -18.46 -7.58
N ALA A 16 5.77 -17.18 -7.84
CA ALA A 16 5.24 -16.46 -9.00
C ALA A 16 6.28 -16.50 -10.12
N ASP A 17 5.92 -17.05 -11.26
CA ASP A 17 6.82 -17.30 -12.40
C ASP A 17 6.24 -16.73 -13.69
N ILE A 18 7.08 -16.08 -14.50
CA ILE A 18 6.63 -15.44 -15.75
C ILE A 18 6.58 -16.48 -16.86
N SER A 19 5.38 -16.94 -17.17
CA SER A 19 5.15 -17.86 -18.30
C SER A 19 5.60 -17.22 -19.61
N GLY A 20 6.33 -18.00 -20.41
CA GLY A 20 6.86 -17.54 -21.68
C GLY A 20 8.24 -16.82 -21.59
N TYR A 21 8.77 -16.59 -20.38
CA TYR A 21 10.04 -15.89 -20.16
C TYR A 21 11.20 -16.45 -21.02
N THR A 22 11.49 -17.74 -20.93
CA THR A 22 12.62 -18.34 -21.69
C THR A 22 12.46 -18.12 -23.19
N ARG A 23 11.25 -18.32 -23.73
CA ARG A 23 10.97 -18.06 -25.14
C ARG A 23 11.14 -16.58 -25.50
N PHE A 24 10.69 -15.69 -24.62
CA PHE A 24 10.82 -14.25 -24.79
C PHE A 24 12.30 -13.83 -24.80
N ILE A 25 13.12 -14.26 -23.86
CA ILE A 25 14.55 -13.92 -23.81
C ILE A 25 15.32 -14.46 -25.03
N VAL A 26 15.11 -15.73 -25.39
CA VAL A 26 15.78 -16.35 -26.54
C VAL A 26 15.39 -15.66 -27.86
N ALA A 27 14.10 -15.33 -28.04
CA ALA A 27 13.63 -14.63 -29.24
C ALA A 27 14.15 -13.20 -29.36
N ASN A 28 14.59 -12.60 -28.24
CA ASN A 28 15.04 -11.21 -28.15
C ASN A 28 16.52 -11.09 -27.77
N GLU A 29 17.33 -12.09 -28.08
CA GLU A 29 18.77 -12.09 -27.75
C GLU A 29 19.52 -10.86 -28.29
N LYS A 30 19.11 -10.34 -29.46
CA LYS A 30 19.70 -9.13 -30.04
C LYS A 30 19.25 -7.83 -29.35
N GLU A 31 18.12 -7.84 -28.69
CA GLU A 31 17.50 -6.73 -27.92
C GLU A 31 17.58 -6.99 -26.42
N MET A 32 18.63 -7.65 -25.95
CA MET A 32 18.78 -8.12 -24.56
C MET A 32 18.52 -7.02 -23.51
N VAL A 33 18.99 -5.79 -23.77
CA VAL A 33 18.80 -4.68 -22.84
C VAL A 33 17.32 -4.36 -22.62
N HIS A 34 16.53 -4.27 -23.70
CA HIS A 34 15.10 -4.00 -23.63
C HIS A 34 14.34 -5.18 -22.99
N SER A 35 14.70 -6.41 -23.33
CA SER A 35 14.11 -7.60 -22.73
C SER A 35 14.32 -7.61 -21.21
N GLN A 36 15.51 -7.28 -20.73
CA GLN A 36 15.82 -7.22 -19.30
C GLN A 36 15.12 -6.07 -18.59
N ILE A 37 14.97 -4.91 -19.23
CA ILE A 37 14.20 -3.79 -18.66
C ILE A 37 12.73 -4.20 -18.46
N ILE A 38 12.11 -4.79 -19.50
CA ILE A 38 10.71 -5.27 -19.42
C ILE A 38 10.53 -6.27 -18.29
N VAL A 39 11.37 -7.30 -18.24
CA VAL A 39 11.27 -8.36 -17.22
C VAL A 39 11.50 -7.80 -15.82
N ARG A 40 12.49 -6.91 -15.65
CA ARG A 40 12.75 -6.25 -14.37
C ARG A 40 11.56 -5.42 -13.92
N ASP A 41 10.91 -4.69 -14.82
CA ASP A 41 9.75 -3.87 -14.49
C ASP A 41 8.55 -4.74 -14.09
N LEU A 42 8.33 -5.88 -14.75
CA LEU A 42 7.30 -6.85 -14.38
C LEU A 42 7.58 -7.48 -12.99
N ILE A 43 8.82 -7.90 -12.73
CA ILE A 43 9.23 -8.42 -11.42
C ILE A 43 9.04 -7.36 -10.32
N ASN A 44 9.48 -6.13 -10.56
CA ASN A 44 9.31 -5.04 -9.61
C ASN A 44 7.82 -4.77 -9.32
N THR A 45 6.97 -4.80 -10.35
CA THR A 45 5.52 -4.64 -10.19
C THR A 45 4.92 -5.73 -9.29
N ILE A 46 5.34 -7.00 -9.45
CA ILE A 46 4.90 -8.08 -8.55
C ILE A 46 5.42 -7.83 -7.12
N ILE A 47 6.72 -7.51 -6.98
CA ILE A 47 7.34 -7.30 -5.66
C ILE A 47 6.70 -6.14 -4.91
N SER A 48 6.28 -5.08 -5.59
CA SER A 48 5.63 -3.92 -4.96
C SER A 48 4.28 -4.28 -4.31
N GLU A 49 3.61 -5.34 -4.79
CA GLU A 49 2.37 -5.84 -4.21
C GLU A 49 2.56 -6.85 -3.08
N ILE A 50 3.80 -7.35 -2.89
CA ILE A 50 4.09 -8.30 -1.82
C ILE A 50 4.25 -7.53 -0.51
N LYS A 51 3.23 -7.63 0.32
CA LYS A 51 3.16 -6.95 1.63
C LYS A 51 2.97 -7.98 2.73
N ALA A 52 3.29 -7.59 3.98
CA ALA A 52 3.06 -8.49 5.10
C ALA A 52 1.61 -8.97 5.14
N PRO A 53 1.44 -10.21 5.55
CA PRO A 53 2.48 -11.09 6.11
C PRO A 53 3.29 -11.86 5.08
N MET A 54 3.06 -11.67 3.76
CA MET A 54 3.81 -12.33 2.70
C MET A 54 5.22 -11.72 2.59
N GLN A 55 6.24 -12.57 2.53
CA GLN A 55 7.64 -12.17 2.48
C GLN A 55 8.34 -12.77 1.26
N VAL A 56 9.16 -11.98 0.57
CA VAL A 56 10.03 -12.48 -0.49
C VAL A 56 11.26 -13.13 0.15
N ILE A 57 11.55 -14.35 -0.26
CA ILE A 57 12.76 -15.08 0.15
C ILE A 57 13.91 -14.74 -0.80
N ARG A 58 13.69 -14.95 -2.09
CA ARG A 58 14.69 -14.72 -3.14
C ARG A 58 14.06 -14.67 -4.53
N LEU A 59 14.83 -14.17 -5.49
CA LEU A 59 14.53 -14.28 -6.91
C LEU A 59 15.30 -15.45 -7.52
N GLU A 60 14.64 -16.21 -8.39
CA GLU A 60 15.20 -17.34 -9.11
C GLU A 60 14.97 -17.16 -10.62
N GLY A 61 15.81 -16.33 -11.26
CA GLY A 61 15.61 -15.92 -12.65
C GLY A 61 14.41 -14.96 -12.77
N ASP A 62 13.35 -15.45 -13.40
CA ASP A 62 12.07 -14.73 -13.54
C ASP A 62 11.03 -15.12 -12.48
N ALA A 63 11.39 -16.04 -11.59
CA ALA A 63 10.50 -16.49 -10.52
C ALA A 63 10.77 -15.77 -9.20
N ILE A 64 9.70 -15.44 -8.48
CA ILE A 64 9.73 -14.82 -7.15
C ILE A 64 9.29 -15.84 -6.13
N PHE A 65 10.19 -16.23 -5.23
CA PHE A 65 9.91 -17.18 -4.16
C PHE A 65 9.50 -16.43 -2.89
N MET A 66 8.31 -16.77 -2.38
CA MET A 66 7.64 -16.08 -1.27
C MET A 66 7.09 -17.08 -0.25
N TYR A 67 6.86 -16.61 0.97
CA TYR A 67 6.16 -17.36 1.99
C TYR A 67 5.36 -16.49 2.93
N VAL A 68 4.44 -17.12 3.66
CA VAL A 68 3.75 -16.56 4.82
C VAL A 68 3.94 -17.52 5.99
N ASP A 69 4.39 -16.99 7.13
CA ASP A 69 4.55 -17.74 8.38
C ASP A 69 3.22 -17.79 9.12
N LYS A 70 2.64 -19.00 9.28
CA LYS A 70 1.36 -19.19 9.96
C LYS A 70 1.46 -19.04 11.48
N GLY A 71 2.66 -19.20 12.02
CA GLY A 71 2.96 -19.12 13.45
C GLY A 71 3.54 -17.78 13.89
N ASP A 72 3.54 -16.76 13.03
CA ASP A 72 4.03 -15.43 13.41
C ASP A 72 3.13 -14.85 14.52
N PRO A 73 3.67 -14.60 15.73
CA PRO A 73 2.88 -14.10 16.85
C PRO A 73 2.31 -12.68 16.64
N LEU A 74 2.83 -11.95 15.66
CA LEU A 74 2.35 -10.61 15.29
C LEU A 74 1.19 -10.66 14.30
N VAL A 75 0.83 -11.84 13.81
CA VAL A 75 -0.15 -12.02 12.74
C VAL A 75 -1.26 -12.96 13.22
N ARG A 76 -2.51 -12.53 13.12
CA ARG A 76 -3.66 -13.42 13.30
C ARG A 76 -3.89 -14.20 12.01
N TRP A 77 -3.54 -15.49 12.03
CA TRP A 77 -3.60 -16.35 10.84
C TRP A 77 -4.97 -16.35 10.16
N GLU A 78 -6.07 -16.37 10.92
CA GLU A 78 -7.42 -16.40 10.38
C GLU A 78 -7.75 -15.15 9.54
N LEU A 79 -7.20 -13.99 9.91
CA LEU A 79 -7.37 -12.76 9.14
C LEU A 79 -6.54 -12.77 7.88
N VAL A 80 -5.29 -13.26 7.97
CA VAL A 80 -4.40 -13.40 6.82
C VAL A 80 -4.96 -14.37 5.80
N GLN A 81 -5.38 -15.54 6.26
CA GLN A 81 -5.96 -16.59 5.46
C GLN A 81 -7.10 -16.06 4.58
N ALA A 82 -7.99 -15.24 5.15
CA ALA A 82 -9.12 -14.65 4.44
C ALA A 82 -8.71 -13.69 3.30
N THR A 83 -7.46 -13.20 3.28
CA THR A 83 -6.97 -12.20 2.30
C THR A 83 -5.99 -12.77 1.28
N LEU A 84 -5.41 -13.95 1.51
CA LEU A 84 -4.33 -14.49 0.68
C LEU A 84 -4.73 -14.66 -0.79
N LEU A 85 -5.92 -15.19 -1.05
CA LEU A 85 -6.40 -15.37 -2.43
C LEU A 85 -6.54 -14.02 -3.13
N GLU A 86 -7.07 -13.01 -2.46
CA GLU A 86 -7.24 -11.67 -3.01
C GLU A 86 -5.88 -11.00 -3.30
N ILE A 87 -4.88 -11.24 -2.47
CA ILE A 87 -3.49 -10.80 -2.73
C ILE A 87 -2.98 -11.46 -4.03
N LEU A 88 -3.19 -12.76 -4.23
CA LEU A 88 -2.77 -13.43 -5.45
C LEU A 88 -3.51 -12.86 -6.68
N ILE A 89 -4.83 -12.66 -6.59
CA ILE A 89 -5.62 -12.05 -7.67
C ILE A 89 -5.11 -10.65 -7.98
N THR A 90 -4.77 -9.86 -6.96
CA THR A 90 -4.18 -8.53 -7.15
C THR A 90 -2.85 -8.59 -7.88
N ILE A 91 -1.98 -9.54 -7.54
CA ILE A 91 -0.70 -9.75 -8.25
C ILE A 91 -0.94 -10.03 -9.74
N PHE A 92 -1.92 -10.88 -10.09
CA PHE A 92 -2.29 -11.10 -11.49
C PHE A 92 -2.79 -9.83 -12.17
N ARG A 93 -3.64 -9.06 -11.49
CA ARG A 93 -4.20 -7.81 -12.00
C ARG A 93 -3.11 -6.77 -12.30
N VAL A 94 -2.20 -6.52 -11.36
CA VAL A 94 -1.14 -5.51 -11.55
C VAL A 94 -0.13 -5.95 -12.61
N PHE A 95 0.16 -7.24 -12.69
CA PHE A 95 1.00 -7.80 -13.75
C PHE A 95 0.34 -7.57 -15.12
N SER A 96 -0.93 -7.89 -15.28
CA SER A 96 -1.68 -7.69 -16.53
C SER A 96 -1.79 -6.21 -16.90
N ASN A 97 -2.02 -5.33 -15.92
CA ASN A 97 -2.03 -3.88 -16.11
C ASN A 97 -0.66 -3.38 -16.60
N LYS A 98 0.43 -3.88 -16.03
CA LYS A 98 1.78 -3.52 -16.45
C LYS A 98 2.09 -4.01 -17.87
N ILE A 99 1.64 -5.20 -18.24
CA ILE A 99 1.70 -5.69 -19.63
C ILE A 99 0.94 -4.75 -20.58
N ALA A 100 -0.27 -4.33 -20.20
CA ALA A 100 -1.08 -3.40 -20.99
C ALA A 100 -0.41 -2.03 -21.14
N GLU A 101 0.12 -1.47 -20.04
CA GLU A 101 0.89 -0.24 -20.02
C GLU A 101 2.09 -0.30 -20.98
N LEU A 102 2.94 -1.35 -20.84
CA LEU A 102 4.11 -1.56 -21.70
C LEU A 102 3.73 -1.78 -23.17
N THR A 103 2.56 -2.35 -23.44
CA THR A 103 2.04 -2.55 -24.80
C THR A 103 1.55 -1.24 -25.39
N LEU A 104 0.90 -0.36 -24.62
CA LEU A 104 0.39 0.93 -25.07
C LEU A 104 1.52 1.98 -25.23
N HIS A 105 2.47 2.02 -24.29
CA HIS A 105 3.53 3.00 -24.24
C HIS A 105 4.88 2.44 -24.71
N LYS A 106 4.89 1.84 -25.91
CA LYS A 106 6.10 1.26 -26.49
C LYS A 106 7.21 2.32 -26.65
N VAL A 107 8.36 2.07 -26.06
CA VAL A 107 9.52 2.95 -26.13
C VAL A 107 10.19 2.86 -27.53
N CYS A 108 10.04 1.71 -28.20
CA CYS A 108 10.57 1.47 -29.56
C CYS A 108 9.81 0.32 -30.25
N ASN A 109 10.09 0.11 -31.54
CA ASN A 109 9.50 -0.95 -32.36
C ASN A 109 10.36 -2.24 -32.40
N CYS A 110 11.18 -2.51 -31.39
CA CYS A 110 11.96 -3.74 -31.33
C CYS A 110 11.06 -4.96 -31.07
N ASN A 111 11.60 -6.16 -31.33
CA ASN A 111 10.84 -7.40 -31.17
C ASN A 111 10.40 -7.61 -29.71
N ALA A 112 11.21 -7.25 -28.71
CA ALA A 112 10.86 -7.33 -27.30
C ALA A 112 9.64 -6.47 -26.95
N CYS A 113 9.64 -5.18 -27.32
CA CYS A 113 8.51 -4.28 -27.07
C CYS A 113 7.22 -4.68 -27.80
N ASN A 114 7.36 -5.37 -28.95
CA ASN A 114 6.20 -5.82 -29.73
C ASN A 114 5.59 -7.15 -29.27
N ASN A 115 6.26 -7.92 -28.41
CA ASN A 115 5.82 -9.23 -27.94
C ASN A 115 5.69 -9.32 -26.41
N VAL A 116 5.65 -8.21 -25.72
CA VAL A 116 5.50 -8.18 -24.24
C VAL A 116 4.15 -8.81 -23.79
N ASP A 117 3.10 -8.68 -24.60
CA ASP A 117 1.77 -9.23 -24.38
C ASP A 117 1.71 -10.77 -24.31
N ARG A 118 2.80 -11.44 -24.77
CA ARG A 118 2.94 -12.91 -24.68
C ARG A 118 3.42 -13.40 -23.32
N LEU A 119 3.89 -12.50 -22.47
CA LEU A 119 4.27 -12.85 -21.10
C LEU A 119 3.01 -12.95 -20.25
N LYS A 120 2.90 -14.04 -19.49
CA LYS A 120 1.81 -14.32 -18.57
C LYS A 120 2.36 -14.66 -17.20
N LEU A 121 1.52 -14.70 -16.20
CA LEU A 121 1.90 -15.03 -14.85
C LEU A 121 1.28 -16.36 -14.43
N LYS A 122 2.06 -17.24 -13.82
CA LYS A 122 1.56 -18.40 -13.10
C LYS A 122 2.07 -18.39 -11.67
N ILE A 123 1.27 -18.88 -10.74
CA ILE A 123 1.64 -19.00 -9.34
C ILE A 123 1.44 -20.44 -8.91
N VAL A 124 2.41 -20.99 -8.19
CA VAL A 124 2.28 -22.28 -7.51
C VAL A 124 2.29 -22.09 -6.01
N ALA A 125 1.45 -22.84 -5.27
CA ALA A 125 1.30 -22.72 -3.83
C ALA A 125 1.33 -24.08 -3.14
N HIS A 126 2.04 -24.18 -2.00
CA HIS A 126 2.08 -25.36 -1.15
C HIS A 126 2.26 -24.96 0.32
N SER A 127 1.51 -25.62 1.20
CA SER A 127 1.61 -25.41 2.65
C SER A 127 2.27 -26.60 3.33
N GLY A 128 3.20 -26.32 4.24
CA GLY A 128 3.86 -27.36 5.01
C GLY A 128 4.88 -26.82 6.01
N LYS A 129 5.48 -27.75 6.72
CA LYS A 129 6.54 -27.46 7.70
C LYS A 129 7.89 -27.34 7.01
N THR A 130 8.67 -26.37 7.45
CA THR A 130 10.02 -26.12 6.96
C THR A 130 10.94 -25.63 8.09
N LEU A 131 12.21 -25.90 7.93
CA LEU A 131 13.26 -25.44 8.85
C LEU A 131 13.92 -24.20 8.26
N PHE A 132 13.90 -23.08 8.98
CA PHE A 132 14.63 -21.88 8.63
C PHE A 132 15.94 -21.79 9.41
N PHE A 133 17.01 -21.42 8.73
CA PHE A 133 18.32 -21.24 9.33
C PHE A 133 19.15 -20.23 8.52
N ASN A 134 20.17 -19.66 9.12
CA ASN A 134 21.06 -18.71 8.44
C ASN A 134 22.42 -19.37 8.15
N ILE A 135 22.90 -19.14 6.92
CA ILE A 135 24.28 -19.44 6.51
C ILE A 135 24.93 -18.12 6.12
N ASN A 136 25.86 -17.61 6.95
CA ASN A 136 26.55 -16.35 6.68
C ASN A 136 25.57 -15.19 6.37
N ASP A 137 24.58 -14.99 7.24
CA ASP A 137 23.51 -13.99 7.13
C ASP A 137 22.55 -14.15 5.93
N ILE A 138 22.65 -15.25 5.18
CA ILE A 138 21.69 -15.64 4.14
C ILE A 138 20.65 -16.57 4.77
N LEU A 139 19.37 -16.19 4.66
CA LEU A 139 18.26 -17.01 5.10
C LEU A 139 18.10 -18.20 4.15
N GLU A 140 18.22 -19.38 4.70
CA GLU A 140 18.03 -20.66 3.99
C GLU A 140 16.91 -21.46 4.63
N MET A 141 16.38 -22.42 3.85
CA MET A 141 15.31 -23.30 4.30
C MET A 141 15.55 -24.74 3.84
N SER A 142 15.04 -25.67 4.63
CA SER A 142 15.15 -27.11 4.37
C SER A 142 13.85 -27.82 4.76
N GLY A 143 13.51 -28.85 4.00
CA GLY A 143 12.34 -29.68 4.23
C GLY A 143 11.67 -30.10 2.94
N THR A 144 10.61 -30.88 3.04
CA THR A 144 9.84 -31.36 1.87
C THR A 144 8.99 -30.25 1.24
N ALA A 145 8.49 -29.29 2.05
CA ALA A 145 7.60 -28.25 1.54
C ALA A 145 8.27 -27.34 0.49
N PRO A 146 9.48 -26.77 0.68
CA PRO A 146 10.14 -26.02 -0.37
C PRO A 146 10.46 -26.86 -1.61
N ILE A 147 10.75 -28.17 -1.45
CA ILE A 147 10.99 -29.07 -2.58
C ILE A 147 9.69 -29.25 -3.39
N ILE A 148 8.57 -29.49 -2.75
CA ILE A 148 7.27 -29.68 -3.41
C ILE A 148 6.90 -28.43 -4.23
N VAL A 149 6.96 -27.23 -3.65
CA VAL A 149 6.56 -26.02 -4.38
C VAL A 149 7.46 -25.76 -5.59
N HIS A 150 8.76 -26.03 -5.52
CA HIS A 150 9.67 -25.95 -6.67
C HIS A 150 9.39 -27.01 -7.74
N ARG A 151 9.04 -28.24 -7.34
CA ARG A 151 8.67 -29.28 -8.30
C ARG A 151 7.38 -28.94 -9.05
N LEU A 152 6.40 -28.34 -8.36
CA LEU A 152 5.14 -27.91 -8.97
C LEU A 152 5.32 -26.84 -10.06
N LEU A 153 6.43 -26.10 -10.12
CA LEU A 153 6.73 -25.21 -11.27
C LEU A 153 6.89 -25.97 -12.58
N LYS A 154 7.36 -27.22 -12.51
CA LYS A 154 7.51 -28.11 -13.67
C LYS A 154 6.33 -29.08 -13.71
N ASN A 155 5.16 -28.56 -14.00
CA ASN A 155 3.90 -29.29 -14.07
C ASN A 155 3.48 -29.55 -15.53
N SER A 156 2.41 -30.31 -15.70
CA SER A 156 1.87 -30.71 -17.01
C SER A 156 0.81 -29.75 -17.55
N ILE A 157 0.50 -28.64 -16.84
CA ILE A 157 -0.53 -27.68 -17.22
C ILE A 157 -0.12 -26.93 -18.48
N THR A 158 -1.03 -26.88 -19.46
CA THR A 158 -0.80 -26.24 -20.75
C THR A 158 -1.24 -24.77 -20.78
N ALA A 159 -2.03 -24.34 -19.80
CA ALA A 159 -2.40 -22.94 -19.66
C ALA A 159 -1.19 -22.10 -19.25
N ASP A 160 -1.16 -20.84 -19.67
CA ASP A 160 -0.08 -19.90 -19.38
C ASP A 160 -0.34 -19.04 -18.13
N GLU A 161 -1.59 -19.01 -17.62
CA GLU A 161 -2.01 -18.14 -16.52
C GLU A 161 -2.92 -18.91 -15.55
N TYR A 162 -2.45 -19.14 -14.33
CA TYR A 162 -3.17 -19.92 -13.31
C TYR A 162 -2.51 -19.85 -11.93
N VAL A 163 -3.26 -20.29 -10.90
CA VAL A 163 -2.73 -20.68 -9.60
C VAL A 163 -2.84 -22.22 -9.47
N LEU A 164 -1.71 -22.91 -9.34
CA LEU A 164 -1.65 -24.34 -9.05
C LEU A 164 -1.34 -24.54 -7.58
N MET A 165 -2.18 -25.26 -6.85
CA MET A 165 -2.04 -25.45 -5.42
C MET A 165 -2.19 -26.90 -5.00
N THR A 166 -1.55 -27.28 -3.91
CA THR A 166 -1.78 -28.56 -3.23
C THR A 166 -3.03 -28.50 -2.37
N GLU A 167 -3.51 -29.63 -1.86
CA GLU A 167 -4.69 -29.69 -0.98
C GLU A 167 -4.50 -28.85 0.29
N THR A 168 -3.31 -28.87 0.90
CA THR A 168 -2.99 -28.04 2.07
C THR A 168 -2.99 -26.53 1.77
N ALA A 169 -2.55 -26.14 0.59
CA ALA A 169 -2.59 -24.75 0.17
C ALA A 169 -4.01 -24.29 -0.22
N LEU A 170 -4.82 -25.21 -0.81
CA LEU A 170 -6.23 -24.94 -1.09
C LEU A 170 -7.01 -24.59 0.18
N GLU A 171 -6.77 -25.34 1.26
CA GLU A 171 -7.39 -25.12 2.57
C GLU A 171 -6.94 -23.77 3.17
N ASP A 172 -5.65 -23.46 3.10
CA ASP A 172 -5.09 -22.20 3.59
C ASP A 172 -5.54 -20.98 2.78
N LEU A 173 -5.76 -21.12 1.50
CA LEU A 173 -6.27 -20.06 0.62
C LEU A 173 -7.79 -19.92 0.69
N MET A 174 -8.47 -20.79 1.44
CA MET A 174 -9.94 -20.83 1.58
C MET A 174 -10.67 -20.89 0.23
N VAL A 175 -10.04 -21.50 -0.79
CA VAL A 175 -10.64 -21.62 -2.12
C VAL A 175 -11.67 -22.73 -2.11
N SER A 176 -12.88 -22.46 -2.65
CA SER A 176 -13.91 -23.48 -2.79
C SER A 176 -13.47 -24.55 -3.80
N ARG A 177 -13.79 -25.82 -3.48
CA ARG A 177 -13.54 -26.94 -4.42
C ARG A 177 -14.39 -26.84 -5.69
N GLU A 178 -15.43 -26.02 -5.69
CA GLU A 178 -16.27 -25.74 -6.86
C GLU A 178 -15.61 -24.76 -7.84
N ASP A 179 -14.65 -23.96 -7.36
CA ASP A 179 -13.96 -22.94 -8.14
C ASP A 179 -12.64 -23.42 -8.74
N VAL A 180 -12.30 -24.70 -8.59
CA VAL A 180 -11.02 -25.28 -9.02
C VAL A 180 -11.19 -26.55 -9.85
N GLU A 181 -10.27 -26.77 -10.77
CA GLU A 181 -10.12 -28.06 -11.47
C GLU A 181 -9.18 -28.97 -10.68
N MET A 182 -9.63 -30.20 -10.40
CA MET A 182 -8.81 -31.19 -9.72
C MET A 182 -7.88 -31.90 -10.70
N GLY A 183 -6.62 -32.04 -10.33
CA GLY A 183 -5.58 -32.73 -11.07
C GLY A 183 -4.61 -33.49 -10.19
N SER A 184 -3.54 -33.96 -10.78
CA SER A 184 -2.42 -34.54 -10.05
C SER A 184 -1.14 -34.43 -10.86
N GLU A 185 -0.03 -34.22 -10.15
CA GLU A 185 1.32 -34.23 -10.71
C GLU A 185 2.13 -35.35 -10.05
N SER A 186 2.96 -36.07 -10.83
CA SER A 186 3.75 -37.22 -10.35
C SER A 186 5.24 -36.94 -10.53
N TYR A 187 5.99 -37.14 -9.46
CA TYR A 187 7.43 -36.94 -9.42
C TYR A 187 8.09 -38.23 -8.81
N ASP A 188 9.22 -38.66 -9.37
CA ASP A 188 9.87 -39.93 -9.00
C ASP A 188 10.13 -40.03 -7.48
N GLU A 189 10.51 -38.92 -6.83
CA GLU A 189 10.92 -38.92 -5.42
C GLU A 189 9.77 -38.54 -4.45
N LEU A 190 8.74 -37.89 -4.96
CA LEU A 190 7.63 -37.37 -4.15
C LEU A 190 6.32 -38.13 -4.33
N GLY A 191 6.30 -39.06 -5.31
CA GLY A 191 5.08 -39.77 -5.70
C GLY A 191 4.05 -38.81 -6.37
N THR A 192 2.78 -39.20 -6.28
CA THR A 192 1.68 -38.42 -6.87
C THR A 192 1.13 -37.41 -5.88
N ILE A 193 1.17 -36.18 -6.27
CA ILE A 193 0.64 -35.01 -5.50
C ILE A 193 -0.69 -34.61 -6.11
N LYS A 194 -1.78 -34.59 -5.32
CA LYS A 194 -3.05 -34.00 -5.73
C LYS A 194 -2.89 -32.51 -5.89
N THR A 195 -3.40 -31.98 -6.98
CA THR A 195 -3.32 -30.55 -7.31
C THR A 195 -4.70 -29.99 -7.60
N PHE A 196 -4.82 -28.70 -7.40
CA PHE A 196 -6.02 -27.92 -7.65
C PHE A 196 -5.63 -26.69 -8.46
N LEU A 197 -6.30 -26.49 -9.58
CA LEU A 197 -6.01 -25.44 -10.53
C LEU A 197 -7.11 -24.38 -10.45
N TYR A 198 -6.71 -23.18 -10.12
CA TYR A 198 -7.56 -22.00 -10.08
C TYR A 198 -7.20 -21.05 -11.21
N TYR A 199 -8.19 -20.59 -11.96
CA TYR A 199 -8.01 -19.57 -12.98
C TYR A 199 -8.43 -18.22 -12.41
N PRO A 200 -7.50 -17.24 -12.29
CA PRO A 200 -7.86 -15.93 -11.83
C PRO A 200 -8.89 -15.29 -12.78
N PRO A 201 -9.80 -14.45 -12.28
CA PRO A 201 -10.74 -13.75 -13.13
C PRO A 201 -9.98 -12.89 -14.16
N PRO A 202 -10.50 -12.77 -15.40
CA PRO A 202 -9.87 -11.93 -16.40
C PRO A 202 -9.71 -10.51 -15.84
N PRO A 203 -8.56 -9.85 -16.08
CA PRO A 203 -8.36 -8.49 -15.60
C PRO A 203 -9.41 -7.57 -16.26
N GLU A 204 -9.88 -6.59 -15.50
CA GLU A 204 -10.67 -5.50 -16.07
C GLU A 204 -9.86 -4.78 -17.16
N PRO A 205 -10.53 -4.20 -18.19
CA PRO A 205 -9.83 -3.42 -19.20
C PRO A 205 -8.92 -2.38 -18.52
N TYR A 206 -7.65 -2.36 -18.91
CA TYR A 206 -6.68 -1.41 -18.37
C TYR A 206 -7.23 0.01 -18.53
N ASN A 207 -7.46 0.66 -17.40
CA ASN A 207 -7.82 2.07 -17.35
C ASN A 207 -6.61 2.84 -16.80
N PRO A 208 -5.94 3.66 -17.61
CA PRO A 208 -4.78 4.45 -17.17
C PRO A 208 -5.12 5.46 -16.05
N GLU A 209 -6.40 5.73 -15.80
CA GLU A 209 -6.88 6.64 -14.77
C GLU A 209 -7.17 5.92 -13.43
N SER A 210 -7.18 4.59 -13.38
CA SER A 210 -7.45 3.82 -12.15
C SER A 210 -6.16 3.26 -11.55
N ASN A 211 -5.50 4.00 -10.70
CA ASN A 211 -4.28 3.59 -10.02
C ASN A 211 -4.48 3.18 -8.54
N SER A 212 -5.56 2.50 -8.17
CA SER A 212 -5.61 1.94 -6.81
C SER A 212 -4.81 0.63 -6.77
N ASN A 213 -3.59 0.70 -6.24
CA ASN A 213 -2.61 -0.39 -6.17
C ASN A 213 -2.86 -1.40 -5.03
N TYR A 214 -3.97 -1.31 -4.31
CA TYR A 214 -4.23 -2.14 -3.13
C TYR A 214 -5.58 -2.84 -3.19
N PRO A 215 -5.68 -4.10 -2.71
CA PRO A 215 -6.99 -4.75 -2.53
C PRO A 215 -7.90 -3.89 -1.65
N GLN A 216 -9.18 -3.80 -1.98
CA GLN A 216 -10.13 -2.98 -1.22
C GLN A 216 -10.14 -3.34 0.28
N VAL A 217 -10.04 -4.64 0.60
CA VAL A 217 -9.92 -5.11 2.00
C VAL A 217 -8.71 -4.52 2.72
N PHE A 218 -7.58 -4.38 2.04
CA PHE A 218 -6.39 -3.73 2.63
C PHE A 218 -6.63 -2.24 2.86
N VAL A 219 -7.21 -1.56 1.87
CA VAL A 219 -7.59 -0.14 1.97
C VAL A 219 -8.52 0.09 3.16
N ASP A 220 -9.57 -0.75 3.28
CA ASP A 220 -10.55 -0.64 4.37
C ASP A 220 -9.92 -0.93 5.74
N THR A 221 -9.04 -1.93 5.82
CA THR A 221 -8.32 -2.27 7.06
C THR A 221 -7.36 -1.15 7.47
N LEU A 222 -6.58 -0.61 6.53
CA LEU A 222 -5.67 0.50 6.80
C LEU A 222 -6.44 1.74 7.29
N ARG A 223 -7.52 2.12 6.59
CA ARG A 223 -8.37 3.24 6.98
C ARG A 223 -9.00 3.04 8.37
N ALA A 224 -9.43 1.81 8.68
CA ALA A 224 -9.99 1.49 9.98
C ALA A 224 -8.95 1.61 11.10
N GLU A 225 -7.73 1.10 10.93
CA GLU A 225 -6.68 1.21 11.94
C GLU A 225 -6.18 2.65 12.10
N VAL A 226 -5.98 3.41 11.02
CA VAL A 226 -5.64 4.84 11.09
C VAL A 226 -6.76 5.62 11.79
N SER A 227 -8.03 5.41 11.41
CA SER A 227 -9.16 6.10 12.05
C SER A 227 -9.27 5.76 13.53
N LYS A 228 -8.99 4.52 13.93
CA LYS A 228 -8.99 4.09 15.34
C LYS A 228 -7.90 4.79 16.15
N GLU A 229 -6.66 4.86 15.63
CA GLU A 229 -5.54 5.54 16.27
C GLU A 229 -5.87 7.04 16.48
N TYR A 230 -6.29 7.72 15.42
CA TYR A 230 -6.62 9.14 15.48
C TYR A 230 -7.92 9.44 16.26
N SER A 231 -8.83 8.47 16.39
CA SER A 231 -9.96 8.57 17.33
C SER A 231 -9.51 8.64 18.79
N VAL A 232 -8.43 7.90 19.14
CA VAL A 232 -7.82 8.00 20.48
C VAL A 232 -7.14 9.34 20.65
N VAL A 233 -6.38 9.83 19.66
CA VAL A 233 -5.78 11.18 19.71
C VAL A 233 -6.83 12.28 19.88
N ALA A 234 -8.01 12.12 19.29
CA ALA A 234 -9.10 13.08 19.45
C ALA A 234 -9.69 13.10 20.87
N LYS A 235 -9.83 11.92 21.50
CA LYS A 235 -10.53 11.75 22.79
C LYS A 235 -9.61 11.86 24.00
N GLU A 236 -8.39 11.34 23.87
CA GLU A 236 -7.43 11.16 24.95
C GLU A 236 -6.03 11.61 24.51
N PRO A 237 -5.86 12.90 24.11
CA PRO A 237 -4.61 13.41 23.53
C PRO A 237 -3.41 13.37 24.49
N GLU A 238 -3.65 13.21 25.79
CA GLU A 238 -2.64 13.06 26.84
C GLU A 238 -2.06 11.64 26.93
N LEU A 239 -2.66 10.64 26.29
CA LEU A 239 -2.08 9.31 26.22
C LEU A 239 -0.74 9.36 25.48
N GLY A 240 0.23 8.60 25.98
CA GLY A 240 1.56 8.53 25.41
C GLY A 240 1.54 7.81 24.06
N PHE A 241 1.49 8.58 22.98
CA PHE A 241 1.68 8.11 21.61
C PHE A 241 3.17 8.00 21.29
N HIS A 242 3.52 7.24 20.25
CA HIS A 242 4.91 7.21 19.75
C HIS A 242 5.29 8.47 18.96
N PHE A 243 4.37 9.40 18.78
CA PHE A 243 4.59 10.75 18.27
C PHE A 243 4.15 11.80 19.30
N HIS A 244 4.62 13.00 19.12
CA HIS A 244 4.24 14.12 19.99
C HIS A 244 2.92 14.73 19.53
N THR A 245 2.16 15.31 20.46
CA THR A 245 0.91 16.01 20.20
C THR A 245 0.89 17.40 20.85
N GLY A 246 -0.06 18.19 20.45
CA GLY A 246 -0.45 19.41 21.12
C GLY A 246 0.51 20.59 20.99
N ARG A 247 0.38 21.56 21.92
CA ARG A 247 1.15 22.82 21.93
C ARG A 247 2.66 22.58 21.95
N ARG A 248 3.12 21.53 22.62
CA ARG A 248 4.54 21.19 22.64
C ARG A 248 5.05 20.83 21.25
N LEU A 249 4.32 20.01 20.52
CA LEU A 249 4.65 19.67 19.14
C LEU A 249 4.62 20.91 18.24
N ALA A 250 3.56 21.71 18.30
CA ALA A 250 3.45 22.92 17.50
C ALA A 250 4.66 23.85 17.70
N LYS A 251 5.12 24.03 18.94
CA LYS A 251 6.37 24.79 19.22
C LYS A 251 7.62 24.15 18.65
N MET A 252 7.75 22.82 18.72
CA MET A 252 8.88 22.09 18.11
C MET A 252 8.90 22.27 16.59
N LEU A 253 7.75 22.38 15.95
CA LEU A 253 7.57 22.61 14.52
C LEU A 253 7.61 24.11 14.13
N ALA A 254 8.01 24.97 15.07
CA ALA A 254 8.15 26.41 14.89
C ALA A 254 6.84 27.13 14.48
N TYR A 255 5.69 26.67 15.00
CA TYR A 255 4.48 27.47 14.98
C TYR A 255 4.68 28.70 15.85
N LYS A 256 4.28 29.88 15.36
CA LYS A 256 4.46 31.12 16.09
C LYS A 256 3.48 31.20 17.27
N ASP A 257 3.96 31.70 18.40
CA ASP A 257 3.12 31.88 19.59
C ASP A 257 1.87 32.73 19.27
N GLU A 258 2.01 33.80 18.45
CA GLU A 258 0.91 34.66 18.02
C GLU A 258 -0.22 33.90 17.29
N TRP A 259 0.06 32.75 16.67
CA TRP A 259 -0.96 31.94 16.03
C TRP A 259 -1.66 31.03 17.04
N LEU A 260 -0.94 30.60 18.07
CA LEU A 260 -1.41 29.64 19.07
C LEU A 260 -2.11 30.33 20.27
N ASP A 261 -1.72 31.56 20.60
CA ASP A 261 -2.24 32.28 21.77
C ASP A 261 -3.72 32.70 21.63
N GLY A 262 -4.25 32.63 20.40
CA GLY A 262 -5.67 32.81 20.14
C GLY A 262 -6.55 31.59 20.44
N PHE A 263 -5.97 30.44 20.77
CA PHE A 263 -6.67 29.20 20.96
C PHE A 263 -6.38 28.60 22.35
N SER A 264 -7.39 27.96 22.94
CA SER A 264 -7.23 27.23 24.21
C SER A 264 -6.34 26.00 24.03
N ASP A 265 -5.86 25.41 25.13
CA ASP A 265 -5.07 24.19 25.07
C ASP A 265 -5.92 23.01 24.58
N GLU A 266 -7.22 22.97 24.87
CA GLU A 266 -8.17 21.96 24.39
C GLU A 266 -8.27 21.94 22.85
N VAL A 267 -8.19 23.13 22.21
CA VAL A 267 -8.17 23.26 20.75
C VAL A 267 -6.89 22.68 20.15
N ILE A 268 -5.76 22.88 20.82
CA ILE A 268 -4.43 22.53 20.30
C ILE A 268 -4.03 21.10 20.64
N GLU A 269 -4.51 20.52 21.75
CA GLU A 269 -4.00 19.27 22.36
C GLU A 269 -3.93 18.07 21.43
N SER A 270 -4.86 17.96 20.45
CA SER A 270 -4.89 16.87 19.47
C SER A 270 -4.10 17.15 18.18
N PHE A 271 -3.33 18.24 18.13
CA PHE A 271 -2.48 18.51 16.98
C PHE A 271 -1.35 17.49 16.89
N ALA A 272 -1.21 16.82 15.72
CA ALA A 272 -0.26 15.74 15.46
C ALA A 272 0.46 15.90 14.10
N GLY A 273 0.73 17.13 13.69
CA GLY A 273 1.39 17.42 12.41
C GLY A 273 2.87 17.02 12.38
N THR A 274 3.43 16.91 11.19
CA THR A 274 4.83 16.54 10.92
C THR A 274 5.72 17.74 10.58
N GLY A 275 5.12 18.90 10.29
CA GLY A 275 5.82 20.14 9.96
C GLY A 275 4.97 21.39 10.12
N ASN A 276 5.44 22.51 9.60
CA ASN A 276 4.74 23.77 9.62
C ASN A 276 4.45 24.24 8.19
N VAL A 277 3.24 24.00 7.73
CA VAL A 277 2.80 24.31 6.37
C VAL A 277 2.84 25.83 6.08
N PHE A 278 2.68 26.68 7.10
CA PHE A 278 2.68 28.14 6.95
C PHE A 278 4.07 28.74 6.72
N ASN A 279 5.14 27.97 6.93
CA ASN A 279 6.52 28.36 6.59
C ASN A 279 6.84 28.21 5.09
N LEU A 280 5.99 27.52 4.33
CA LEU A 280 6.18 27.30 2.89
C LEU A 280 5.66 28.46 2.02
N GLY A 281 4.79 29.29 2.57
CA GLY A 281 4.26 30.45 1.88
C GLY A 281 3.22 31.18 2.71
N GLN A 282 3.11 32.50 2.51
CA GLN A 282 2.14 33.31 3.24
C GLN A 282 0.73 33.09 2.66
N LEU A 283 -0.28 32.96 3.55
CA LEU A 283 -1.69 32.99 3.17
C LEU A 283 -2.13 34.42 2.91
N ILE A 284 -2.96 34.60 1.91
CA ILE A 284 -3.42 35.91 1.48
C ILE A 284 -4.87 36.10 1.94
N PRO A 285 -5.26 37.26 2.54
CA PRO A 285 -6.64 37.53 2.87
C PRO A 285 -7.59 37.36 1.68
N GLY A 286 -8.72 36.66 1.90
CA GLY A 286 -9.69 36.34 0.87
C GLY A 286 -9.47 35.03 0.15
N GLU A 287 -8.38 34.27 0.38
CA GLU A 287 -8.15 32.99 -0.24
C GLU A 287 -9.12 31.89 0.22
N HIS A 288 -9.44 31.00 -0.70
CA HIS A 288 -10.10 29.73 -0.41
C HIS A 288 -9.05 28.65 -0.15
N VAL A 289 -9.08 28.04 1.02
CA VAL A 289 -8.11 27.02 1.47
C VAL A 289 -8.79 25.68 1.67
N VAL A 290 -8.15 24.61 1.21
CA VAL A 290 -8.52 23.21 1.56
C VAL A 290 -7.43 22.65 2.43
N ASP A 291 -7.80 22.10 3.59
CA ASP A 291 -6.92 21.39 4.51
C ASP A 291 -7.22 19.90 4.44
N VAL A 292 -6.28 19.14 3.86
CA VAL A 292 -6.43 17.70 3.59
C VAL A 292 -5.82 16.89 4.72
N GLY A 293 -6.65 16.10 5.42
CA GLY A 293 -6.29 15.44 6.67
C GLY A 293 -6.23 16.45 7.82
N CYS A 294 -7.28 17.26 7.97
CA CYS A 294 -7.30 18.39 8.91
C CYS A 294 -7.26 18.00 10.39
N GLY A 295 -7.48 16.70 10.73
CA GLY A 295 -7.53 16.24 12.10
C GLY A 295 -8.51 17.06 12.97
N ALA A 296 -8.08 17.45 14.16
CA ALA A 296 -8.86 18.28 15.09
C ALA A 296 -8.93 19.77 14.68
N GLY A 297 -8.37 20.13 13.52
CA GLY A 297 -8.60 21.40 12.84
C GLY A 297 -7.65 22.54 13.19
N LEU A 298 -6.53 22.33 13.88
CA LEU A 298 -5.64 23.44 14.26
C LEU A 298 -5.14 24.24 13.05
N ASP A 299 -4.61 23.57 12.02
CA ASP A 299 -4.12 24.25 10.82
C ASP A 299 -5.24 24.96 10.05
N SER A 300 -6.42 24.32 9.98
CA SER A 300 -7.62 24.95 9.42
C SER A 300 -8.03 26.22 10.16
N LEU A 301 -7.99 26.23 11.51
CA LEU A 301 -8.33 27.39 12.34
C LEU A 301 -7.33 28.54 12.16
N ILE A 302 -6.04 28.21 12.13
CA ILE A 302 -4.96 29.18 11.85
C ILE A 302 -5.16 29.77 10.44
N ALA A 303 -5.40 28.91 9.44
CA ALA A 303 -5.65 29.36 8.07
C ALA A 303 -6.89 30.29 7.98
N ALA A 304 -8.00 29.94 8.65
CA ALA A 304 -9.21 30.74 8.68
C ALA A 304 -9.00 32.13 9.30
N SER A 305 -8.16 32.19 10.35
CA SER A 305 -7.76 33.48 10.96
C SER A 305 -6.91 34.32 10.00
N MET A 306 -6.01 33.68 9.22
CA MET A 306 -5.11 34.37 8.29
C MET A 306 -5.84 34.91 7.04
N VAL A 307 -6.76 34.12 6.47
CA VAL A 307 -7.49 34.50 5.25
C VAL A 307 -8.62 35.50 5.55
N GLY A 308 -9.03 35.63 6.82
CA GLY A 308 -10.05 36.54 7.25
C GLY A 308 -11.46 36.23 6.74
N GLN A 309 -12.43 37.10 7.03
CA GLN A 309 -13.85 36.83 6.76
C GLN A 309 -14.22 36.75 5.27
N ASP A 310 -13.42 37.35 4.39
CA ASP A 310 -13.62 37.28 2.94
C ASP A 310 -13.07 35.98 2.33
N GLY A 311 -12.20 35.25 3.06
CA GLY A 311 -11.69 33.94 2.70
C GLY A 311 -12.56 32.81 3.24
N GLN A 312 -12.31 31.57 2.75
CA GLN A 312 -13.02 30.38 3.21
C GLN A 312 -12.05 29.22 3.40
N VAL A 313 -12.24 28.43 4.47
CA VAL A 313 -11.47 27.24 4.72
C VAL A 313 -12.38 26.01 4.75
N THR A 314 -11.96 24.94 4.09
CA THR A 314 -12.64 23.63 4.15
C THR A 314 -11.63 22.59 4.64
N GLY A 315 -11.81 22.08 5.85
CA GLY A 315 -11.05 20.95 6.38
C GLY A 315 -11.74 19.64 6.02
N VAL A 316 -10.97 18.66 5.56
CA VAL A 316 -11.44 17.30 5.23
C VAL A 316 -10.64 16.30 6.02
N ASP A 317 -11.32 15.37 6.70
CA ASP A 317 -10.71 14.25 7.41
C ASP A 317 -11.62 13.02 7.36
N MET A 318 -11.03 11.83 7.35
CA MET A 318 -11.78 10.57 7.30
C MET A 318 -12.22 10.07 8.69
N THR A 319 -11.67 10.64 9.78
CA THR A 319 -11.91 10.19 11.15
C THR A 319 -13.07 10.97 11.77
N PRO A 320 -14.23 10.34 12.03
CA PRO A 320 -15.40 11.06 12.53
C PRO A 320 -15.16 11.78 13.87
N ASP A 321 -14.36 11.19 14.77
CA ASP A 321 -14.05 11.78 16.08
C ASP A 321 -13.17 13.04 15.92
N MET A 322 -12.24 13.07 14.95
CA MET A 322 -11.45 14.24 14.61
C MET A 322 -12.35 15.37 14.07
N ILE A 323 -13.23 15.06 13.13
CA ILE A 323 -14.19 16.03 12.58
C ILE A 323 -15.12 16.57 13.67
N ALA A 324 -15.60 15.71 14.59
CA ALA A 324 -16.44 16.16 15.70
C ALA A 324 -15.67 17.14 16.60
N LYS A 325 -14.41 16.85 16.93
CA LYS A 325 -13.54 17.72 17.72
C LYS A 325 -13.23 19.03 16.98
N ALA A 326 -12.92 18.96 15.69
CA ALA A 326 -12.68 20.15 14.86
C ALA A 326 -13.88 21.11 14.81
N ARG A 327 -15.09 20.57 14.70
CA ARG A 327 -16.34 21.35 14.78
C ARG A 327 -16.56 21.97 16.17
N SER A 328 -16.25 21.23 17.24
CA SER A 328 -16.31 21.78 18.61
C SER A 328 -15.30 22.91 18.80
N ASN A 329 -14.06 22.71 18.35
CA ASN A 329 -12.99 23.69 18.42
C ASN A 329 -13.38 24.99 17.67
N THR A 330 -14.03 24.88 16.51
CA THR A 330 -14.51 26.05 15.76
C THR A 330 -15.55 26.84 16.55
N ALA A 331 -16.49 26.15 17.23
CA ALA A 331 -17.52 26.82 18.02
C ALA A 331 -16.92 27.70 19.16
N GLU A 332 -15.80 27.28 19.73
CA GLU A 332 -15.09 28.03 20.78
C GLU A 332 -14.41 29.28 20.23
N THR A 333 -13.95 29.27 18.99
CA THR A 333 -13.18 30.38 18.40
C THR A 333 -14.05 31.46 17.78
N GLY A 334 -15.34 31.19 17.52
CA GLY A 334 -16.24 32.10 16.85
C GLY A 334 -15.95 32.39 15.38
N LEU A 335 -15.04 31.62 14.75
CA LEU A 335 -14.77 31.69 13.32
C LEU A 335 -15.97 31.18 12.52
N THR A 336 -16.39 31.90 11.50
CA THR A 336 -17.57 31.55 10.67
C THR A 336 -17.24 31.23 9.22
N ASN A 337 -15.98 31.44 8.84
CA ASN A 337 -15.46 31.22 7.48
C ASN A 337 -14.78 29.84 7.31
N LEU A 338 -15.13 28.87 8.17
CA LEU A 338 -14.53 27.54 8.23
C LEU A 338 -15.63 26.47 8.29
N LYS A 339 -15.44 25.38 7.56
CA LYS A 339 -16.28 24.18 7.65
C LYS A 339 -15.43 22.91 7.62
N PHE A 340 -15.93 21.86 8.27
CA PHE A 340 -15.32 20.53 8.28
C PHE A 340 -16.24 19.51 7.66
N ILE A 341 -15.68 18.65 6.79
CA ILE A 341 -16.40 17.62 6.02
C ILE A 341 -15.72 16.29 6.23
N ASP A 342 -16.53 15.27 6.51
CA ASP A 342 -16.07 13.88 6.53
C ASP A 342 -15.76 13.46 5.09
N GLY A 343 -14.56 12.92 4.82
CA GLY A 343 -14.17 12.50 3.48
C GLY A 343 -12.78 11.91 3.40
N TYR A 344 -12.54 11.22 2.31
CA TYR A 344 -11.23 10.65 2.02
C TYR A 344 -10.38 11.64 1.22
N SER A 345 -9.06 11.60 1.45
CA SER A 345 -8.10 12.45 0.73
C SER A 345 -8.00 12.09 -0.76
N GLU A 346 -8.31 10.83 -1.10
CA GLU A 346 -8.34 10.31 -2.48
C GLU A 346 -9.60 10.70 -3.26
N GLU A 347 -10.63 11.24 -2.59
CA GLU A 347 -11.89 11.70 -3.19
C GLU A 347 -12.41 12.91 -2.39
N LEU A 348 -11.83 14.08 -2.63
CA LEU A 348 -12.14 15.26 -1.84
C LEU A 348 -13.56 15.79 -2.14
N PRO A 349 -14.42 15.97 -1.11
CA PRO A 349 -15.76 16.50 -1.26
C PRO A 349 -15.74 18.02 -1.49
N VAL A 350 -14.88 18.48 -2.40
CA VAL A 350 -14.64 19.88 -2.75
C VAL A 350 -14.74 20.03 -4.27
N PRO A 351 -15.38 21.10 -4.80
CA PRO A 351 -15.49 21.30 -6.24
C PRO A 351 -14.13 21.47 -6.92
N THR A 352 -14.07 21.12 -8.21
CA THR A 352 -12.91 21.37 -9.08
C THR A 352 -12.61 22.88 -9.13
N GLU A 353 -11.32 23.26 -9.13
CA GLU A 353 -10.85 24.64 -9.24
C GLU A 353 -11.47 25.60 -8.21
N TRP A 354 -11.70 25.11 -6.97
CA TRP A 354 -12.29 25.92 -5.89
C TRP A 354 -11.23 26.60 -5.03
N ALA A 355 -10.09 25.96 -4.79
CA ALA A 355 -9.09 26.39 -3.82
C ALA A 355 -7.99 27.27 -4.45
N ASP A 356 -7.61 28.33 -3.78
CA ASP A 356 -6.41 29.11 -4.07
C ASP A 356 -5.17 28.44 -3.44
N LEU A 357 -5.38 27.72 -2.35
CA LEU A 357 -4.35 27.00 -1.60
C LEU A 357 -4.89 25.67 -1.09
N VAL A 358 -4.09 24.61 -1.23
CA VAL A 358 -4.28 23.34 -0.52
C VAL A 358 -3.15 23.20 0.49
N ILE A 359 -3.48 22.90 1.73
CA ILE A 359 -2.53 22.54 2.79
C ILE A 359 -2.75 21.08 3.22
N SER A 360 -1.69 20.42 3.69
CA SER A 360 -1.76 19.09 4.31
C SER A 360 -0.58 18.89 5.24
N ASN A 361 -0.81 18.29 6.41
CA ASN A 361 0.21 18.14 7.44
C ASN A 361 0.18 16.72 8.07
N GLY A 362 1.03 15.82 7.58
CA GLY A 362 1.16 14.46 8.09
C GLY A 362 -0.01 13.53 7.73
N ALA A 363 -0.67 13.76 6.59
CA ALA A 363 -1.85 12.98 6.18
C ALA A 363 -1.62 12.15 4.90
N VAL A 364 -0.81 12.63 3.96
CA VAL A 364 -0.59 11.95 2.67
C VAL A 364 0.11 10.59 2.86
N ASN A 365 1.07 10.51 3.81
CA ASN A 365 1.76 9.27 4.12
C ASN A 365 0.81 8.15 4.59
N LEU A 366 -0.31 8.50 5.19
CA LEU A 366 -1.32 7.57 5.72
C LEU A 366 -2.29 7.05 4.65
N SER A 367 -2.37 7.72 3.49
CA SER A 367 -3.24 7.30 2.41
C SER A 367 -2.74 6.01 1.72
N PRO A 368 -3.63 5.07 1.40
CA PRO A 368 -3.30 3.90 0.59
C PRO A 368 -2.96 4.24 -0.86
N ASP A 369 -3.49 5.34 -1.41
CA ASP A 369 -3.25 5.79 -2.79
C ASP A 369 -2.82 7.26 -2.81
N LYS A 370 -1.50 7.46 -2.73
CA LYS A 370 -0.91 8.81 -2.69
C LYS A 370 -1.06 9.53 -4.02
N ASP A 371 -1.07 8.81 -5.13
CA ASP A 371 -1.25 9.40 -6.46
C ASP A 371 -2.66 9.98 -6.60
N ALA A 372 -3.68 9.23 -6.16
CA ALA A 372 -5.06 9.73 -6.12
C ALA A 372 -5.19 10.97 -5.22
N VAL A 373 -4.51 11.01 -4.06
CA VAL A 373 -4.49 12.19 -3.19
C VAL A 373 -3.93 13.40 -3.92
N PHE A 374 -2.77 13.27 -4.59
CA PHE A 374 -2.19 14.39 -5.33
C PHE A 374 -3.04 14.82 -6.51
N MET A 375 -3.69 13.87 -7.21
CA MET A 375 -4.63 14.19 -8.30
C MET A 375 -5.84 14.99 -7.78
N GLU A 376 -6.41 14.61 -6.63
CA GLU A 376 -7.51 15.34 -6.01
C GLU A 376 -7.09 16.72 -5.50
N MET A 377 -5.92 16.84 -4.86
CA MET A 377 -5.35 18.13 -4.49
C MET A 377 -5.18 19.03 -5.73
N PHE A 378 -4.68 18.47 -6.84
CA PHE A 378 -4.56 19.21 -8.10
C PHE A 378 -5.93 19.60 -8.70
N ARG A 379 -6.91 18.67 -8.66
CA ARG A 379 -8.28 18.91 -9.18
C ARG A 379 -8.98 20.08 -8.47
N VAL A 380 -8.85 20.15 -7.15
CA VAL A 380 -9.51 21.21 -6.37
C VAL A 380 -8.82 22.57 -6.45
N LEU A 381 -7.53 22.60 -6.86
CA LEU A 381 -6.78 23.85 -7.02
C LEU A 381 -7.22 24.61 -8.28
N LYS A 382 -7.40 25.91 -8.14
CA LYS A 382 -7.56 26.83 -9.27
C LYS A 382 -6.28 26.88 -10.11
N PRO A 383 -6.35 27.22 -11.42
CA PRO A 383 -5.16 27.56 -12.19
C PRO A 383 -4.32 28.64 -11.49
N GLY A 384 -3.05 28.32 -11.22
CA GLY A 384 -2.14 29.19 -10.46
C GLY A 384 -2.24 29.09 -8.95
N GLY A 385 -3.11 28.19 -8.43
CA GLY A 385 -3.19 27.86 -7.01
C GLY A 385 -1.93 27.17 -6.47
N ARG A 386 -1.78 27.12 -5.14
CA ARG A 386 -0.57 26.66 -4.45
C ARG A 386 -0.85 25.39 -3.63
N LEU A 387 0.18 24.59 -3.45
CA LEU A 387 0.18 23.43 -2.59
C LEU A 387 1.27 23.59 -1.51
N GLN A 388 0.92 23.44 -0.23
CA GLN A 388 1.83 23.51 0.90
C GLN A 388 1.67 22.24 1.75
N ILE A 389 2.62 21.33 1.66
CA ILE A 389 2.58 20.04 2.35
C ILE A 389 3.77 19.90 3.30
N ALA A 390 3.51 19.40 4.49
CA ALA A 390 4.49 18.86 5.39
C ALA A 390 4.15 17.39 5.64
N ASP A 391 5.09 16.48 5.32
CA ASP A 391 4.84 15.04 5.47
C ASP A 391 6.12 14.25 5.68
N ILE A 392 5.98 12.99 6.07
CA ILE A 392 7.09 12.07 6.30
C ILE A 392 7.61 11.58 4.95
N LEU A 393 8.90 11.79 4.69
CA LEU A 393 9.58 11.30 3.51
C LEU A 393 10.52 10.14 3.84
N VAL A 394 10.42 9.08 3.06
CA VAL A 394 11.30 7.93 3.15
C VAL A 394 12.63 8.23 2.45
N GLN A 395 13.69 8.43 3.22
CA GLN A 395 15.04 8.72 2.69
C GLN A 395 15.80 7.47 2.23
N LYS A 396 15.51 6.31 2.80
CA LYS A 396 16.16 5.03 2.46
C LYS A 396 15.10 3.98 2.21
N ALA A 397 15.44 2.97 1.39
CA ALA A 397 14.55 1.85 1.16
C ALA A 397 14.10 1.25 2.51
N VAL A 398 12.80 1.30 2.77
CA VAL A 398 12.21 0.70 3.98
C VAL A 398 12.17 -0.81 3.75
N PRO A 399 12.66 -1.62 4.71
CA PRO A 399 12.53 -3.07 4.64
C PRO A 399 11.08 -3.50 4.46
N ASN A 400 10.82 -4.54 3.67
CA ASN A 400 9.45 -4.96 3.36
C ASN A 400 8.63 -5.34 4.61
N ASN A 401 9.26 -5.89 5.64
CA ASN A 401 8.60 -6.15 6.92
C ASN A 401 8.14 -4.88 7.66
N ALA A 402 8.80 -3.76 7.45
CA ALA A 402 8.40 -2.47 8.05
C ALA A 402 7.33 -1.75 7.21
N LYS A 403 7.36 -1.87 5.86
CA LYS A 403 6.29 -1.35 4.98
C LYS A 403 4.92 -1.97 5.27
N ASN A 404 4.92 -3.11 5.88
CA ASN A 404 3.79 -4.00 6.06
C ASN A 404 3.27 -4.01 7.51
N ASN A 405 3.88 -3.25 8.38
CA ASN A 405 3.43 -3.12 9.75
C ASN A 405 2.44 -1.96 9.84
N LEU A 406 1.15 -2.27 10.01
CA LEU A 406 0.07 -1.28 10.14
C LEU A 406 0.32 -0.31 11.31
N ASP A 407 0.95 -0.78 12.40
CA ASP A 407 1.33 0.07 13.53
C ASP A 407 2.37 1.12 13.14
N LEU A 408 3.25 0.82 12.16
CA LEU A 408 4.22 1.78 11.62
C LEU A 408 3.63 2.68 10.53
N TRP A 409 2.44 2.36 10.02
CA TRP A 409 1.70 3.23 9.10
C TRP A 409 0.92 4.31 9.85
N ALA A 410 0.34 3.94 10.99
CA ALA A 410 -0.52 4.85 11.76
C ALA A 410 0.27 5.82 12.65
N GLY A 411 1.58 5.58 12.83
CA GLY A 411 2.43 6.38 13.70
C GLY A 411 3.80 6.74 13.11
#